data_23af6ae69b34f12ab807f83378b6993e
#
_entry.id   23af6ae69b34f12ab807f83378b6993e
#
_cell.length_a   1.000
_cell.length_b   1.000
_cell.length_c   1.000
_cell.angle_alpha   90.00
_cell.angle_beta   90.00
_cell.angle_gamma   90.00
#
_symmetry.space_group_name_H-M   'P 1'
#
loop_
_entity.id
_entity.type
_entity.pdbx_description
1 polymer ?
#
loop_
_entity_poly.entity_id
_entity_poly.type
_entity_poly.pdbx_seq_one_letter_code
_entity_poly.pdbx_strand_id
1 'polypeptide(L)'
;MTATWEKKEGNEGLLTVTVPAEKVNKALDQAFKKVVKQINVPGFRKGKVPRPIFEQRFGVEALYQDAIDILLPDAYGEAIDETDIKPVAQPEVSVTQIEKGKDFIFEATVTVEPEVKLGDYKGLEIEKQETELSDDELQEAIDHSLGHLAEMVVKEDGVVENGDTVNIDFSGSVDGEEFEGGQAEGYDLEIGSGSFIPGFEEQLEGMKVDEGKDVVVTFPEEYHAEELAGKEATFKTKVNEIKFKEVPELTDEIANELDAEANTVDEYKENLRKRLAEQKATDAENVEKEEAITKATDNTTIDIPEAMVNTELDRMVSEFAQRIQQQGLDLQTYFQISGQDETQLREQMKDDAEQRVKTNLTLTAIAEAEKIEATDEDIDKELEKMSKQFNISVEDIKNTLGNTDIIKNDVRIQKVIDLLRDNAKFVEGTKED
;
A
#
# COMPACT_ATOMS: atom_id res chain seq x y z
N MET A 1 -1.73 21.76 38.23
CA MET A 1 -2.03 20.34 38.02
C MET A 1 -0.77 19.57 38.32
N THR A 2 -0.83 18.34 38.77
CA THR A 2 0.34 17.48 38.99
C THR A 2 0.09 16.16 38.29
N ALA A 3 1.07 15.70 37.50
CA ALA A 3 1.04 14.40 36.86
C ALA A 3 2.21 13.54 37.37
N THR A 4 1.98 12.29 37.58
CA THR A 4 2.97 11.29 37.94
C THR A 4 2.88 10.10 37.03
N TRP A 5 4.01 9.72 36.44
CA TRP A 5 4.13 8.57 35.58
C TRP A 5 4.88 7.44 36.28
N GLU A 6 4.27 6.24 36.25
CA GLU A 6 4.89 5.03 36.79
C GLU A 6 4.88 3.96 35.67
N LYS A 7 6.06 3.64 35.13
CA LYS A 7 6.22 2.59 34.12
C LYS A 7 5.93 1.22 34.74
N LYS A 8 5.06 0.42 34.11
CA LYS A 8 4.76 -0.96 34.47
C LYS A 8 5.57 -1.94 33.62
N GLU A 9 5.16 -3.19 33.58
CA GLU A 9 5.78 -4.20 32.73
C GLU A 9 5.44 -3.95 31.25
N GLY A 10 6.41 -4.22 30.37
CA GLY A 10 6.24 -3.98 28.93
C GLY A 10 6.22 -2.49 28.56
N ASN A 11 5.31 -2.15 27.67
CA ASN A 11 5.13 -0.79 27.13
C ASN A 11 3.94 -0.06 27.76
N GLU A 12 3.49 -0.49 28.93
CA GLU A 12 2.40 0.14 29.68
C GLU A 12 2.91 0.89 30.89
N GLY A 13 2.17 1.87 31.32
CA GLY A 13 2.38 2.57 32.57
C GLY A 13 1.13 3.24 33.09
N LEU A 14 1.19 3.67 34.32
CA LEU A 14 0.12 4.35 35.02
C LEU A 14 0.41 5.84 35.13
N LEU A 15 -0.43 6.64 34.51
CA LEU A 15 -0.42 8.08 34.61
C LEU A 15 -1.47 8.50 35.64
N THR A 16 -1.04 9.01 36.81
CA THR A 16 -1.93 9.56 37.83
C THR A 16 -1.96 11.06 37.72
N VAL A 17 -3.13 11.63 37.52
CA VAL A 17 -3.31 13.07 37.32
C VAL A 17 -4.21 13.66 38.41
N THR A 18 -3.75 14.75 39.00
CA THR A 18 -4.50 15.50 40.00
C THR A 18 -4.82 16.90 39.47
N VAL A 19 -6.10 17.17 39.26
CA VAL A 19 -6.60 18.48 38.81
C VAL A 19 -7.14 19.27 39.99
N PRO A 20 -6.66 20.51 40.20
CA PRO A 20 -7.06 21.33 41.38
C PRO A 20 -8.57 21.60 41.43
N ALA A 21 -9.12 21.66 42.66
CA ALA A 21 -10.52 21.94 42.96
C ALA A 21 -11.11 23.19 42.26
N GLU A 22 -10.26 24.18 41.98
CA GLU A 22 -10.68 25.38 41.24
C GLU A 22 -11.10 25.04 39.76
N LYS A 23 -10.31 24.20 39.06
CA LYS A 23 -10.65 23.74 37.72
C LYS A 23 -11.92 22.88 37.76
N VAL A 24 -12.07 22.01 38.78
CA VAL A 24 -13.27 21.18 39.02
C VAL A 24 -14.53 22.01 39.18
N ASN A 25 -14.47 23.04 40.05
CA ASN A 25 -15.63 23.91 40.25
C ASN A 25 -16.04 24.68 38.98
N LYS A 26 -15.08 25.13 38.18
CA LYS A 26 -15.34 25.75 36.87
C LYS A 26 -16.01 24.78 35.87
N ALA A 27 -15.54 23.54 35.83
CA ALA A 27 -16.12 22.51 34.99
C ALA A 27 -17.54 22.13 35.43
N LEU A 28 -17.80 22.01 36.72
CA LEU A 28 -19.15 21.83 37.29
C LEU A 28 -20.09 22.98 36.92
N ASP A 29 -19.58 24.25 36.87
CA ASP A 29 -20.39 25.38 36.41
C ASP A 29 -20.71 25.30 34.91
N GLN A 30 -19.78 24.82 34.10
CA GLN A 30 -20.00 24.62 32.69
C GLN A 30 -20.96 23.44 32.41
N ALA A 31 -20.75 22.31 33.11
CA ALA A 31 -21.60 21.15 33.05
C ALA A 31 -23.04 21.51 33.42
N PHE A 32 -23.24 22.27 34.53
CA PHE A 32 -24.56 22.76 34.90
C PHE A 32 -25.20 23.61 33.79
N LYS A 33 -24.46 24.53 33.17
CA LYS A 33 -24.99 25.37 32.07
C LYS A 33 -25.41 24.55 30.85
N LYS A 34 -24.75 23.38 30.60
CA LYS A 34 -25.09 22.44 29.55
C LYS A 34 -26.33 21.63 29.91
N VAL A 35 -26.30 20.97 31.09
CA VAL A 35 -27.35 20.05 31.55
C VAL A 35 -28.70 20.75 31.82
N VAL A 36 -28.67 21.97 32.42
CA VAL A 36 -29.93 22.72 32.71
C VAL A 36 -30.73 23.06 31.46
N LYS A 37 -30.11 23.15 30.29
CA LYS A 37 -30.79 23.35 29.02
C LYS A 37 -31.51 22.13 28.49
N GLN A 38 -31.13 20.94 28.94
CA GLN A 38 -31.66 19.66 28.47
C GLN A 38 -32.78 19.13 29.35
N ILE A 39 -32.78 19.45 30.66
CA ILE A 39 -33.74 18.96 31.64
C ILE A 39 -34.99 19.81 31.73
N ASN A 40 -36.08 19.15 32.12
CA ASN A 40 -37.36 19.80 32.43
C ASN A 40 -37.68 19.63 33.93
N VAL A 41 -37.75 20.75 34.65
CA VAL A 41 -38.03 20.75 36.10
C VAL A 41 -39.38 21.41 36.33
N PRO A 42 -40.36 20.71 36.91
CA PRO A 42 -41.67 21.28 37.20
C PRO A 42 -41.55 22.56 38.03
N GLY A 43 -42.22 23.61 37.60
CA GLY A 43 -42.19 24.94 38.25
C GLY A 43 -41.14 25.91 37.66
N PHE A 44 -40.31 25.47 36.73
CA PHE A 44 -39.29 26.30 36.07
C PHE A 44 -39.37 26.22 34.56
N ARG A 45 -39.08 27.32 33.89
CA ARG A 45 -38.89 27.31 32.42
C ARG A 45 -37.62 26.54 32.09
N LYS A 46 -37.64 25.70 31.03
CA LYS A 46 -36.51 24.94 30.54
C LYS A 46 -35.27 25.85 30.39
N GLY A 47 -34.13 25.43 30.95
CA GLY A 47 -32.86 26.17 30.94
C GLY A 47 -32.77 27.34 31.92
N LYS A 48 -33.75 27.54 32.81
CA LYS A 48 -33.80 28.65 33.80
C LYS A 48 -33.90 28.18 35.25
N VAL A 49 -33.55 26.92 35.52
CA VAL A 49 -33.45 26.37 36.88
C VAL A 49 -32.24 26.93 37.59
N PRO A 50 -32.36 27.54 38.78
CA PRO A 50 -31.20 27.97 39.59
C PRO A 50 -30.35 26.77 40.04
N ARG A 51 -29.03 26.92 40.07
CA ARG A 51 -28.13 25.83 40.46
C ARG A 51 -28.44 25.22 41.82
N PRO A 52 -28.75 25.99 42.91
CA PRO A 52 -29.09 25.41 44.22
C PRO A 52 -30.31 24.51 44.15
N ILE A 53 -31.32 24.87 43.35
CA ILE A 53 -32.55 24.05 43.18
C ILE A 53 -32.26 22.78 42.41
N PHE A 54 -31.37 22.87 41.40
CA PHE A 54 -30.90 21.70 40.67
C PHE A 54 -30.17 20.73 41.60
N GLU A 55 -29.13 21.24 42.35
CA GLU A 55 -28.33 20.42 43.25
C GLU A 55 -29.18 19.80 44.37
N GLN A 56 -30.19 20.53 44.90
CA GLN A 56 -31.12 20.00 45.92
C GLN A 56 -31.95 18.84 45.38
N ARG A 57 -32.32 18.85 44.09
CA ARG A 57 -33.25 17.89 43.52
C ARG A 57 -32.57 16.69 42.89
N PHE A 58 -31.43 16.87 42.26
CA PHE A 58 -30.72 15.86 41.48
C PHE A 58 -29.37 15.45 42.09
N GLY A 59 -28.90 16.17 43.08
CA GLY A 59 -27.54 16.05 43.60
C GLY A 59 -26.49 16.75 42.69
N VAL A 60 -25.34 17.01 43.29
CA VAL A 60 -24.16 17.52 42.50
C VAL A 60 -23.61 16.44 41.59
N GLU A 61 -23.74 15.20 42.00
CA GLU A 61 -23.27 13.98 41.30
C GLU A 61 -23.85 13.87 39.88
N ALA A 62 -25.02 14.42 39.64
CA ALA A 62 -25.64 14.47 38.32
C ALA A 62 -24.87 15.31 37.30
N LEU A 63 -23.90 16.11 37.78
CA LEU A 63 -23.03 16.92 36.92
C LEU A 63 -21.62 16.33 36.73
N TYR A 64 -21.28 15.24 37.46
CA TYR A 64 -19.91 14.75 37.47
C TYR A 64 -19.49 14.20 36.12
N GLN A 65 -20.34 13.44 35.43
CA GLN A 65 -19.99 12.93 34.11
C GLN A 65 -19.73 14.04 33.10
N ASP A 66 -20.63 15.04 33.01
CA ASP A 66 -20.39 16.17 32.10
C ASP A 66 -19.18 17.00 32.51
N ALA A 67 -18.84 17.07 33.80
CA ALA A 67 -17.63 17.75 34.27
C ALA A 67 -16.36 16.96 33.95
N ILE A 68 -16.37 15.64 34.05
CA ILE A 68 -15.29 14.75 33.61
C ILE A 68 -15.03 14.92 32.12
N ASP A 69 -16.10 14.85 31.30
CA ASP A 69 -16.00 15.00 29.84
C ASP A 69 -15.39 16.35 29.41
N ILE A 70 -15.53 17.38 30.25
CA ILE A 70 -14.92 18.71 30.03
C ILE A 70 -13.48 18.76 30.51
N LEU A 71 -13.15 18.12 31.65
CA LEU A 71 -11.84 18.23 32.30
C LEU A 71 -10.82 17.27 31.74
N LEU A 72 -11.26 16.05 31.40
CA LEU A 72 -10.38 14.93 31.08
C LEU A 72 -9.47 15.19 29.87
N PRO A 73 -9.98 15.69 28.71
CA PRO A 73 -9.15 15.89 27.53
C PRO A 73 -8.02 16.89 27.79
N ASP A 74 -8.33 18.03 28.39
CA ASP A 74 -7.36 19.08 28.69
C ASP A 74 -6.32 18.61 29.73
N ALA A 75 -6.82 17.93 30.79
CA ALA A 75 -5.96 17.47 31.88
C ALA A 75 -5.05 16.32 31.43
N TYR A 76 -5.52 15.44 30.55
CA TYR A 76 -4.73 14.36 29.99
C TYR A 76 -3.65 14.93 29.06
N GLY A 77 -4.00 15.86 28.16
CA GLY A 77 -3.03 16.51 27.27
C GLY A 77 -1.94 17.25 28.04
N GLU A 78 -2.33 18.10 29.04
CA GLU A 78 -1.35 18.77 29.90
C GLU A 78 -0.44 17.78 30.67
N ALA A 79 -0.96 16.60 31.05
CA ALA A 79 -0.20 15.59 31.79
C ALA A 79 0.79 14.82 30.88
N ILE A 80 0.42 14.55 29.63
CA ILE A 80 1.31 13.96 28.62
C ILE A 80 2.50 14.88 28.36
N ASP A 81 2.23 16.18 28.16
CA ASP A 81 3.27 17.19 27.94
C ASP A 81 4.21 17.34 29.14
N GLU A 82 3.66 17.29 30.40
CA GLU A 82 4.44 17.38 31.63
C GLU A 82 5.34 16.17 31.87
N THR A 83 4.92 14.99 31.45
CA THR A 83 5.63 13.72 31.69
C THR A 83 6.48 13.25 30.50
N ASP A 84 6.44 13.95 29.36
CA ASP A 84 7.18 13.66 28.12
C ASP A 84 7.01 12.21 27.64
N ILE A 85 5.82 11.62 27.88
CA ILE A 85 5.48 10.29 27.38
C ILE A 85 4.83 10.39 26.00
N LYS A 86 5.04 9.35 25.17
CA LYS A 86 4.47 9.27 23.81
C LYS A 86 3.41 8.15 23.76
N PRO A 87 2.13 8.48 23.97
CA PRO A 87 1.06 7.48 23.90
C PRO A 87 0.88 6.96 22.47
N VAL A 88 0.70 5.65 22.32
CA VAL A 88 0.45 5.00 21.03
C VAL A 88 -0.95 4.39 20.92
N ALA A 89 -1.73 4.49 21.99
CA ALA A 89 -3.13 4.03 22.05
C ALA A 89 -3.98 4.99 22.88
N GLN A 90 -5.31 4.84 22.77
CA GLN A 90 -6.22 5.51 23.67
C GLN A 90 -6.04 4.97 25.09
N PRO A 91 -5.93 5.85 26.12
CA PRO A 91 -5.74 5.41 27.50
C PRO A 91 -7.01 4.77 28.06
N GLU A 92 -6.83 3.78 28.93
CA GLU A 92 -7.90 3.30 29.80
C GLU A 92 -7.96 4.18 31.04
N VAL A 93 -9.03 4.97 31.17
CA VAL A 93 -9.15 5.96 32.27
C VAL A 93 -10.06 5.45 33.36
N SER A 94 -9.59 5.50 34.59
CA SER A 94 -10.31 5.23 35.82
C SER A 94 -10.37 6.45 36.71
N VAL A 95 -11.56 6.88 37.11
CA VAL A 95 -11.74 8.04 37.99
C VAL A 95 -11.66 7.59 39.44
N THR A 96 -10.64 8.06 40.14
CA THR A 96 -10.45 7.73 41.55
C THR A 96 -11.20 8.68 42.46
N GLN A 97 -11.28 9.96 42.11
CA GLN A 97 -11.96 10.97 42.94
C GLN A 97 -12.55 12.09 42.09
N ILE A 98 -13.85 12.37 42.26
CA ILE A 98 -14.49 13.60 41.80
C ILE A 98 -15.52 14.06 42.84
N GLU A 99 -15.31 15.18 43.47
CA GLU A 99 -16.22 15.79 44.42
C GLU A 99 -16.17 17.32 44.34
N LYS A 100 -17.29 17.97 44.60
CA LYS A 100 -17.35 19.45 44.64
C LYS A 100 -16.45 19.99 45.73
N GLY A 101 -15.50 20.86 45.38
CA GLY A 101 -14.58 21.48 46.30
C GLY A 101 -13.36 20.62 46.66
N LYS A 102 -13.22 19.45 46.09
CA LYS A 102 -12.02 18.62 46.14
C LYS A 102 -11.36 18.54 44.78
N ASP A 103 -10.12 18.08 44.78
CA ASP A 103 -9.39 17.82 43.54
C ASP A 103 -9.99 16.65 42.78
N PHE A 104 -9.95 16.70 41.47
CA PHE A 104 -10.30 15.59 40.59
C PHE A 104 -9.04 14.75 40.37
N ILE A 105 -9.13 13.47 40.70
CA ILE A 105 -8.03 12.52 40.55
C ILE A 105 -8.49 11.39 39.61
N PHE A 106 -7.71 11.15 38.58
CA PHE A 106 -7.90 10.01 37.72
C PHE A 106 -6.59 9.29 37.43
N GLU A 107 -6.70 8.03 37.13
CA GLU A 107 -5.62 7.17 36.71
C GLU A 107 -5.87 6.77 35.27
N ALA A 108 -4.84 6.86 34.43
CA ALA A 108 -4.88 6.41 33.04
C ALA A 108 -3.82 5.34 32.82
N THR A 109 -4.23 4.15 32.41
CA THR A 109 -3.27 3.17 31.87
C THR A 109 -2.96 3.56 30.44
N VAL A 110 -1.70 3.87 30.18
CA VAL A 110 -1.24 4.40 28.90
C VAL A 110 -0.23 3.43 28.29
N THR A 111 -0.48 3.01 27.06
CA THR A 111 0.51 2.29 26.25
C THR A 111 1.39 3.32 25.54
N VAL A 112 2.69 3.23 25.76
CA VAL A 112 3.68 4.17 25.21
C VAL A 112 4.51 3.54 24.10
N GLU A 113 5.16 4.40 23.33
CA GLU A 113 6.14 3.98 22.31
C GLU A 113 7.20 3.05 22.93
N PRO A 114 7.51 1.91 22.27
CA PRO A 114 8.43 0.92 22.81
C PRO A 114 9.88 1.42 22.77
N GLU A 115 10.69 0.92 23.68
CA GLU A 115 12.13 1.13 23.65
C GLU A 115 12.78 0.31 22.54
N VAL A 116 13.46 0.98 21.62
CA VAL A 116 14.15 0.37 20.49
C VAL A 116 15.60 0.05 20.87
N LYS A 117 15.96 -1.23 20.80
CA LYS A 117 17.35 -1.66 20.97
C LYS A 117 17.97 -1.92 19.60
N LEU A 118 18.66 -0.90 19.09
CA LEU A 118 19.36 -0.99 17.82
C LEU A 118 20.48 -2.03 17.91
N GLY A 119 20.54 -2.91 16.88
CA GLY A 119 21.69 -3.77 16.63
C GLY A 119 22.71 -3.07 15.72
N ASP A 120 23.51 -3.87 15.03
CA ASP A 120 24.44 -3.36 14.02
C ASP A 120 23.67 -2.90 12.78
N TYR A 121 23.65 -1.60 12.51
CA TYR A 121 23.03 -0.99 11.35
C TYR A 121 24.05 -0.29 10.42
N LYS A 122 25.35 -0.28 10.77
CA LYS A 122 26.45 0.20 9.92
C LYS A 122 27.30 -0.99 9.45
N GLY A 123 27.77 -0.91 8.23
CA GLY A 123 28.61 -1.97 7.66
C GLY A 123 27.84 -3.26 7.36
N LEU A 124 26.54 -3.16 7.13
CA LEU A 124 25.69 -4.27 6.67
C LEU A 124 26.22 -4.79 5.32
N GLU A 125 26.29 -6.10 5.19
CA GLU A 125 26.66 -6.72 3.91
C GLU A 125 25.41 -6.78 3.03
N ILE A 126 25.40 -6.04 1.92
CA ILE A 126 24.31 -6.03 0.94
C ILE A 126 24.82 -6.44 -0.43
N GLU A 127 23.95 -7.05 -1.24
CA GLU A 127 24.32 -7.48 -2.58
C GLU A 127 24.41 -6.29 -3.53
N LYS A 128 25.56 -6.19 -4.22
CA LYS A 128 25.72 -5.18 -5.26
C LYS A 128 24.87 -5.53 -6.46
N GLN A 129 23.95 -4.65 -6.80
CA GLN A 129 23.11 -4.82 -7.98
C GLN A 129 23.85 -4.43 -9.26
N GLU A 130 23.55 -5.10 -10.36
CA GLU A 130 24.12 -4.82 -11.67
C GLU A 130 23.46 -3.58 -12.28
N THR A 131 24.26 -2.56 -12.59
CA THR A 131 23.79 -1.29 -13.18
C THR A 131 24.18 -1.11 -14.64
N GLU A 132 25.06 -1.99 -15.17
CA GLU A 132 25.49 -1.91 -16.56
C GLU A 132 24.37 -2.45 -17.47
N LEU A 133 24.02 -1.68 -18.48
CA LEU A 133 23.06 -2.07 -19.51
C LEU A 133 23.78 -2.83 -20.60
N SER A 134 23.37 -4.06 -20.88
CA SER A 134 23.89 -4.85 -21.99
C SER A 134 23.32 -4.39 -23.34
N ASP A 135 24.01 -4.74 -24.42
CA ASP A 135 23.49 -4.45 -25.76
C ASP A 135 22.27 -5.31 -26.10
N ASP A 136 22.14 -6.49 -25.49
CA ASP A 136 20.97 -7.38 -25.65
C ASP A 136 19.72 -6.76 -25.00
N GLU A 137 19.83 -6.25 -23.76
CA GLU A 137 18.72 -5.54 -23.09
C GLU A 137 18.26 -4.30 -23.87
N LEU A 138 19.21 -3.58 -24.47
CA LEU A 138 18.87 -2.45 -25.35
C LEU A 138 18.11 -2.92 -26.58
N GLN A 139 18.56 -4.02 -27.21
CA GLN A 139 17.89 -4.56 -28.39
C GLN A 139 16.49 -5.07 -28.06
N GLU A 140 16.33 -5.79 -26.95
CA GLU A 140 15.00 -6.24 -26.46
C GLU A 140 14.04 -5.06 -26.23
N ALA A 141 14.54 -3.95 -25.67
CA ALA A 141 13.72 -2.76 -25.48
C ALA A 141 13.33 -2.08 -26.79
N ILE A 142 14.23 -2.12 -27.80
CA ILE A 142 13.91 -1.64 -29.15
C ILE A 142 12.85 -2.52 -29.79
N ASP A 143 13.04 -3.84 -29.75
CA ASP A 143 12.11 -4.82 -30.35
C ASP A 143 10.73 -4.74 -29.68
N HIS A 144 10.67 -4.55 -28.37
CA HIS A 144 9.44 -4.32 -27.63
C HIS A 144 8.74 -3.01 -28.09
N SER A 145 9.50 -1.93 -28.26
CA SER A 145 8.96 -0.64 -28.73
C SER A 145 8.41 -0.73 -30.16
N LEU A 146 9.13 -1.43 -31.06
CA LEU A 146 8.70 -1.68 -32.43
C LEU A 146 7.47 -2.61 -32.46
N GLY A 147 7.42 -3.58 -31.57
CA GLY A 147 6.26 -4.49 -31.43
C GLY A 147 4.94 -3.77 -31.12
N HIS A 148 4.99 -2.61 -30.42
CA HIS A 148 3.82 -1.76 -30.19
C HIS A 148 3.35 -1.02 -31.44
N LEU A 149 4.21 -0.80 -32.42
CA LEU A 149 3.89 -0.21 -33.71
C LEU A 149 3.54 -1.25 -34.77
N ALA A 150 3.57 -2.54 -34.43
CA ALA A 150 3.27 -3.60 -35.37
C ALA A 150 1.83 -3.52 -35.89
N GLU A 151 1.66 -3.59 -37.18
CA GLU A 151 0.36 -3.65 -37.84
C GLU A 151 -0.04 -5.12 -38.13
N MET A 152 -1.33 -5.41 -38.00
CA MET A 152 -1.88 -6.72 -38.36
C MET A 152 -2.14 -6.77 -39.86
N VAL A 153 -1.33 -7.53 -40.58
CA VAL A 153 -1.43 -7.68 -42.06
C VAL A 153 -1.96 -9.06 -42.41
N VAL A 154 -2.88 -9.09 -43.36
CA VAL A 154 -3.45 -10.35 -43.86
C VAL A 154 -2.44 -11.08 -44.75
N LYS A 155 -2.20 -12.36 -44.46
CA LYS A 155 -1.32 -13.26 -45.21
C LYS A 155 -2.14 -13.95 -46.30
N GLU A 156 -2.21 -13.33 -47.49
CA GLU A 156 -3.03 -13.85 -48.60
C GLU A 156 -2.56 -15.23 -49.13
N ASP A 157 -1.24 -15.40 -49.22
CA ASP A 157 -0.60 -16.65 -49.67
C ASP A 157 0.41 -17.11 -48.63
N GLY A 158 0.04 -18.09 -47.81
CA GLY A 158 0.94 -18.59 -46.76
C GLY A 158 0.35 -19.73 -45.95
N VAL A 159 1.12 -20.17 -44.99
CA VAL A 159 0.70 -21.15 -44.01
C VAL A 159 0.71 -20.50 -42.62
N VAL A 160 -0.06 -21.04 -41.71
CA VAL A 160 -0.07 -20.66 -40.31
C VAL A 160 1.30 -20.93 -39.73
N GLU A 161 1.88 -19.92 -39.09
CA GLU A 161 3.16 -19.97 -38.37
C GLU A 161 2.97 -19.52 -36.90
N ASN A 162 3.91 -19.89 -36.07
CA ASN A 162 3.89 -19.45 -34.67
C ASN A 162 3.98 -17.90 -34.58
N GLY A 163 3.10 -17.27 -33.80
CA GLY A 163 2.98 -15.81 -33.70
C GLY A 163 1.92 -15.21 -34.65
N ASP A 164 1.39 -15.98 -35.62
CA ASP A 164 0.28 -15.53 -36.44
C ASP A 164 -1.02 -15.47 -35.64
N THR A 165 -1.89 -14.53 -35.97
CA THR A 165 -3.29 -14.52 -35.52
C THR A 165 -4.17 -15.12 -36.61
N VAL A 166 -4.78 -16.25 -36.30
CA VAL A 166 -5.66 -16.97 -37.27
C VAL A 166 -7.11 -16.77 -36.88
N ASN A 167 -7.92 -16.39 -37.87
CA ASN A 167 -9.37 -16.40 -37.71
C ASN A 167 -9.88 -17.79 -38.05
N ILE A 168 -10.49 -18.48 -37.08
CA ILE A 168 -10.92 -19.87 -37.20
C ILE A 168 -12.40 -20.04 -36.86
N ASP A 169 -13.00 -21.00 -37.53
CA ASP A 169 -14.25 -21.63 -37.08
C ASP A 169 -13.90 -22.98 -36.48
N PHE A 170 -14.43 -23.29 -35.33
CA PHE A 170 -14.23 -24.60 -34.73
C PHE A 170 -15.49 -25.16 -34.08
N SER A 171 -15.61 -26.50 -34.10
CA SER A 171 -16.68 -27.25 -33.43
C SER A 171 -16.08 -28.48 -32.75
N GLY A 172 -16.05 -28.45 -31.41
CA GLY A 172 -15.51 -29.52 -30.57
C GLY A 172 -16.56 -30.57 -30.20
N SER A 173 -16.13 -31.83 -30.17
CA SER A 173 -16.94 -32.96 -29.71
C SER A 173 -16.08 -33.90 -28.84
N VAL A 174 -16.70 -34.48 -27.82
CA VAL A 174 -16.12 -35.53 -26.96
C VAL A 174 -17.01 -36.78 -27.18
N ASP A 175 -16.42 -37.91 -27.50
CA ASP A 175 -17.15 -39.16 -27.81
C ASP A 175 -18.24 -39.01 -28.89
N GLY A 176 -18.10 -37.97 -29.74
CA GLY A 176 -19.04 -37.66 -30.82
C GLY A 176 -20.23 -36.79 -30.45
N GLU A 177 -20.29 -36.34 -29.21
CA GLU A 177 -21.29 -35.36 -28.71
C GLU A 177 -20.65 -33.96 -28.57
N GLU A 178 -21.34 -32.94 -29.09
CA GLU A 178 -20.92 -31.54 -28.96
C GLU A 178 -21.12 -31.08 -27.54
N PHE A 179 -20.21 -30.23 -27.02
CA PHE A 179 -20.25 -29.70 -25.64
C PHE A 179 -20.37 -28.18 -25.63
N GLU A 180 -20.92 -27.65 -24.56
CA GLU A 180 -21.11 -26.21 -24.37
C GLU A 180 -19.75 -25.47 -24.28
N GLY A 181 -19.59 -24.41 -25.08
CA GLY A 181 -18.33 -23.66 -25.20
C GLY A 181 -17.31 -24.26 -26.16
N GLY A 182 -17.61 -25.43 -26.78
CA GLY A 182 -16.74 -26.09 -27.78
C GLY A 182 -16.86 -25.53 -29.19
N GLN A 183 -17.69 -24.50 -29.45
CA GLN A 183 -17.98 -24.00 -30.81
C GLN A 183 -17.80 -22.48 -30.86
N ALA A 184 -17.16 -22.00 -31.92
CA ALA A 184 -17.15 -20.60 -32.31
C ALA A 184 -16.95 -20.45 -33.82
N GLU A 185 -17.49 -19.37 -34.37
CA GLU A 185 -17.27 -18.92 -35.73
C GLU A 185 -16.53 -17.58 -35.71
N GLY A 186 -15.50 -17.44 -36.57
CA GLY A 186 -14.73 -16.20 -36.70
C GLY A 186 -13.93 -15.84 -35.47
N TYR A 187 -13.42 -16.84 -34.75
CA TYR A 187 -12.59 -16.59 -33.54
C TYR A 187 -11.15 -16.27 -33.93
N ASP A 188 -10.62 -15.14 -33.44
CA ASP A 188 -9.22 -14.76 -33.65
C ASP A 188 -8.34 -15.41 -32.57
N LEU A 189 -7.45 -16.32 -32.99
CA LEU A 189 -6.52 -17.07 -32.16
C LEU A 189 -5.08 -16.74 -32.51
N GLU A 190 -4.27 -16.26 -31.55
CA GLU A 190 -2.84 -16.12 -31.72
C GLU A 190 -2.14 -17.46 -31.46
N ILE A 191 -1.44 -17.97 -32.47
CA ILE A 191 -0.73 -19.25 -32.42
C ILE A 191 0.51 -19.14 -31.57
N GLY A 192 0.64 -20.03 -30.58
CA GLY A 192 1.71 -19.99 -29.57
C GLY A 192 1.39 -19.18 -28.32
N SER A 193 0.16 -18.62 -28.22
CA SER A 193 -0.29 -17.87 -27.03
C SER A 193 -0.57 -18.77 -25.82
N GLY A 194 -0.82 -20.07 -26.05
CA GLY A 194 -1.28 -21.01 -25.01
C GLY A 194 -2.70 -20.72 -24.51
N SER A 195 -3.49 -19.95 -25.25
CA SER A 195 -4.87 -19.61 -24.90
C SER A 195 -5.83 -20.79 -25.07
N PHE A 196 -5.46 -21.75 -25.88
CA PHE A 196 -6.23 -22.99 -26.13
C PHE A 196 -5.62 -24.18 -25.39
N ILE A 197 -6.32 -25.31 -25.47
CA ILE A 197 -5.89 -26.59 -24.88
C ILE A 197 -4.54 -26.98 -25.49
N PRO A 198 -3.57 -27.43 -24.66
CA PRO A 198 -2.26 -27.86 -25.17
C PRO A 198 -2.35 -28.82 -26.33
N GLY A 199 -1.59 -28.56 -27.39
CA GLY A 199 -1.58 -29.34 -28.62
C GLY A 199 -2.61 -28.93 -29.65
N PHE A 200 -3.49 -27.94 -29.38
CA PHE A 200 -4.44 -27.42 -30.36
C PHE A 200 -3.77 -26.45 -31.33
N GLU A 201 -3.08 -25.42 -30.80
CA GLU A 201 -2.42 -24.38 -31.61
C GLU A 201 -1.32 -24.97 -32.49
N GLU A 202 -0.51 -25.88 -31.94
CA GLU A 202 0.55 -26.59 -32.68
C GLU A 202 0.05 -27.40 -33.88
N GLN A 203 -1.16 -27.96 -33.80
CA GLN A 203 -1.74 -28.70 -34.89
C GLN A 203 -2.29 -27.81 -36.01
N LEU A 204 -2.51 -26.51 -35.75
CA LEU A 204 -2.90 -25.53 -36.76
C LEU A 204 -1.71 -25.03 -37.58
N GLU A 205 -0.49 -25.15 -37.07
CA GLU A 205 0.69 -24.78 -37.84
C GLU A 205 0.77 -25.53 -39.15
N GLY A 206 1.13 -24.79 -40.21
CA GLY A 206 1.23 -25.32 -41.59
C GLY A 206 -0.08 -25.37 -42.35
N MET A 207 -1.23 -25.07 -41.72
CA MET A 207 -2.53 -24.98 -42.43
C MET A 207 -2.61 -23.74 -43.32
N LYS A 208 -3.40 -23.80 -44.36
CA LYS A 208 -3.65 -22.68 -45.29
C LYS A 208 -5.02 -22.07 -45.05
N VAL A 209 -5.20 -20.87 -45.58
CA VAL A 209 -6.51 -20.21 -45.61
C VAL A 209 -7.51 -21.15 -46.35
N ASP A 210 -8.74 -21.21 -45.83
CA ASP A 210 -9.83 -22.10 -46.24
C ASP A 210 -9.58 -23.61 -46.05
N GLU A 211 -8.49 -24.00 -45.41
CA GLU A 211 -8.22 -25.40 -45.07
C GLU A 211 -8.97 -25.80 -43.78
N GLY A 212 -9.60 -26.98 -43.85
CA GLY A 212 -10.26 -27.60 -42.68
C GLY A 212 -9.49 -28.83 -42.21
N LYS A 213 -9.37 -28.98 -40.89
CA LYS A 213 -8.67 -30.10 -40.25
C LYS A 213 -9.39 -30.54 -39.00
N ASP A 214 -9.37 -31.83 -38.71
CA ASP A 214 -9.78 -32.38 -37.43
C ASP A 214 -8.58 -32.33 -36.48
N VAL A 215 -8.67 -31.49 -35.44
CA VAL A 215 -7.65 -31.30 -34.40
C VAL A 215 -8.04 -32.17 -33.22
N VAL A 216 -7.20 -33.09 -32.81
CA VAL A 216 -7.43 -33.99 -31.68
C VAL A 216 -6.53 -33.59 -30.53
N VAL A 217 -7.15 -33.27 -29.39
CA VAL A 217 -6.43 -32.85 -28.16
C VAL A 217 -7.04 -33.53 -26.94
N THR A 218 -6.25 -33.61 -25.87
CA THR A 218 -6.71 -34.17 -24.60
C THR A 218 -6.81 -33.05 -23.60
N PHE A 219 -7.96 -32.88 -22.96
CA PHE A 219 -8.12 -31.91 -21.86
C PHE A 219 -7.19 -32.22 -20.69
N PRO A 220 -6.59 -31.22 -20.05
CA PRO A 220 -5.83 -31.41 -18.80
C PRO A 220 -6.66 -32.10 -17.72
N GLU A 221 -6.00 -32.86 -16.83
CA GLU A 221 -6.68 -33.54 -15.72
C GLU A 221 -7.30 -32.55 -14.72
N GLU A 222 -6.74 -31.34 -14.60
CA GLU A 222 -7.22 -30.23 -13.74
C GLU A 222 -8.00 -29.18 -14.55
N TYR A 223 -8.90 -29.61 -15.46
CA TYR A 223 -9.70 -28.67 -16.22
C TYR A 223 -10.92 -28.21 -15.43
N HIS A 224 -11.29 -26.95 -15.54
CA HIS A 224 -12.39 -26.33 -14.77
C HIS A 224 -13.77 -27.00 -14.97
N ALA A 225 -13.99 -27.68 -16.11
CA ALA A 225 -15.17 -28.50 -16.37
C ALA A 225 -14.83 -29.97 -16.10
N GLU A 226 -15.22 -30.49 -14.93
CA GLU A 226 -14.94 -31.86 -14.50
C GLU A 226 -15.41 -32.91 -15.49
N GLU A 227 -16.47 -32.63 -16.28
CA GLU A 227 -17.02 -33.54 -17.31
C GLU A 227 -16.08 -33.70 -18.51
N LEU A 228 -15.17 -32.76 -18.74
CA LEU A 228 -14.23 -32.75 -19.87
C LEU A 228 -12.81 -33.15 -19.45
N ALA A 229 -12.47 -33.04 -18.16
CA ALA A 229 -11.13 -33.31 -17.63
C ALA A 229 -10.60 -34.70 -18.05
N GLY A 230 -9.39 -34.72 -18.61
CA GLY A 230 -8.71 -35.94 -19.07
C GLY A 230 -9.31 -36.64 -20.32
N LYS A 231 -10.37 -36.06 -20.91
CA LYS A 231 -11.00 -36.67 -22.11
C LYS A 231 -10.35 -36.18 -23.38
N GLU A 232 -10.37 -37.05 -24.40
CA GLU A 232 -9.98 -36.71 -25.77
C GLU A 232 -11.13 -35.99 -26.46
N ALA A 233 -10.84 -34.84 -27.06
CA ALA A 233 -11.77 -34.05 -27.83
C ALA A 233 -11.30 -33.92 -29.29
N THR A 234 -12.23 -33.96 -30.23
CA THR A 234 -11.98 -33.70 -31.64
C THR A 234 -12.64 -32.38 -32.02
N PHE A 235 -11.84 -31.44 -32.49
CA PHE A 235 -12.29 -30.15 -32.99
C PHE A 235 -12.21 -30.12 -34.51
N LYS A 236 -13.35 -29.96 -35.18
CA LYS A 236 -13.37 -29.63 -36.59
C LYS A 236 -13.09 -28.18 -36.77
N THR A 237 -11.89 -27.86 -37.25
CA THR A 237 -11.42 -26.49 -37.34
C THR A 237 -11.23 -26.11 -38.81
N LYS A 238 -11.64 -24.89 -39.15
CA LYS A 238 -11.41 -24.26 -40.44
C LYS A 238 -10.70 -22.92 -40.24
N VAL A 239 -9.64 -22.69 -41.02
CA VAL A 239 -8.93 -21.40 -41.04
C VAL A 239 -9.59 -20.49 -42.07
N ASN A 240 -10.11 -19.34 -41.63
CA ASN A 240 -10.77 -18.36 -42.52
C ASN A 240 -9.80 -17.29 -43.00
N GLU A 241 -8.90 -16.80 -42.11
CA GLU A 241 -7.95 -15.76 -42.40
C GLU A 241 -6.68 -15.96 -41.56
N ILE A 242 -5.55 -15.61 -42.11
CA ILE A 242 -4.27 -15.63 -41.42
C ILE A 242 -3.75 -14.17 -41.39
N LYS A 243 -3.45 -13.64 -40.21
CA LYS A 243 -2.86 -12.33 -40.02
C LYS A 243 -1.52 -12.52 -39.30
N PHE A 244 -0.54 -11.76 -39.67
CA PHE A 244 0.73 -11.70 -38.95
C PHE A 244 1.01 -10.27 -38.48
N LYS A 245 1.77 -10.13 -37.40
CA LYS A 245 2.24 -8.84 -36.90
C LYS A 245 3.43 -8.41 -37.78
N GLU A 246 3.22 -7.43 -38.67
CA GLU A 246 4.31 -6.79 -39.39
C GLU A 246 4.97 -5.74 -38.51
N VAL A 247 6.12 -6.09 -37.95
CA VAL A 247 6.91 -5.17 -37.13
C VAL A 247 7.69 -4.27 -38.08
N PRO A 248 7.56 -2.93 -38.00
CA PRO A 248 8.28 -2.01 -38.87
C PRO A 248 9.78 -2.08 -38.60
N GLU A 249 10.59 -1.87 -39.66
CA GLU A 249 12.03 -1.68 -39.48
C GLU A 249 12.31 -0.35 -38.80
N LEU A 250 13.32 -0.33 -37.92
CA LEU A 250 13.74 0.90 -37.22
C LEU A 250 14.40 1.85 -38.22
N THR A 251 13.64 2.81 -38.71
CA THR A 251 14.10 3.91 -39.60
C THR A 251 14.12 5.22 -38.81
N ASP A 252 14.70 6.29 -39.40
CA ASP A 252 14.71 7.60 -38.76
C ASP A 252 13.28 8.17 -38.55
N GLU A 253 12.31 7.80 -39.40
CA GLU A 253 10.91 8.18 -39.26
C GLU A 253 10.27 7.47 -38.05
N ILE A 254 10.49 6.18 -37.91
CA ILE A 254 10.02 5.37 -36.79
C ILE A 254 10.71 5.80 -35.48
N ALA A 255 12.01 6.11 -35.53
CA ALA A 255 12.75 6.62 -34.38
C ALA A 255 12.14 7.92 -33.84
N ASN A 256 11.75 8.84 -34.72
CA ASN A 256 11.07 10.08 -34.34
C ASN A 256 9.64 9.87 -33.85
N GLU A 257 8.94 8.85 -34.34
CA GLU A 257 7.62 8.46 -33.84
C GLU A 257 7.67 7.88 -32.42
N LEU A 258 8.68 7.06 -32.13
CA LEU A 258 8.92 6.46 -30.81
C LEU A 258 9.46 7.45 -29.80
N ASP A 259 10.28 8.41 -30.24
CA ASP A 259 10.90 9.46 -29.41
C ASP A 259 10.95 10.78 -30.21
N ALA A 260 10.04 11.71 -29.87
CA ALA A 260 9.94 13.02 -30.53
C ALA A 260 11.21 13.88 -30.40
N GLU A 261 12.13 13.55 -29.49
CA GLU A 261 13.41 14.23 -29.32
C GLU A 261 14.52 13.65 -30.22
N ALA A 262 14.30 12.45 -30.83
CA ALA A 262 15.24 11.80 -31.71
C ALA A 262 14.88 12.08 -33.18
N ASN A 263 15.86 12.49 -33.98
CA ASN A 263 15.71 12.69 -35.42
C ASN A 263 16.33 11.57 -36.25
N THR A 264 17.13 10.72 -35.62
CA THR A 264 17.83 9.60 -36.26
C THR A 264 17.74 8.35 -35.36
N VAL A 265 17.96 7.19 -35.98
CA VAL A 265 18.06 5.91 -35.27
C VAL A 265 19.14 5.94 -34.20
N ASP A 266 20.27 6.57 -34.47
CA ASP A 266 21.38 6.63 -33.51
C ASP A 266 21.02 7.51 -32.30
N GLU A 267 20.39 8.66 -32.51
CA GLU A 267 19.87 9.52 -31.43
C GLU A 267 18.82 8.77 -30.57
N TYR A 268 17.91 8.06 -31.20
CA TYR A 268 16.92 7.24 -30.48
C TYR A 268 17.58 6.18 -29.60
N LYS A 269 18.56 5.43 -30.16
CA LYS A 269 19.29 4.41 -29.40
C LYS A 269 20.07 5.01 -28.23
N GLU A 270 20.67 6.19 -28.41
CA GLU A 270 21.42 6.89 -27.35
C GLU A 270 20.45 7.35 -26.23
N ASN A 271 19.33 7.96 -26.58
CA ASN A 271 18.31 8.40 -25.63
C ASN A 271 17.72 7.19 -24.86
N LEU A 272 17.37 6.12 -25.57
CA LEU A 272 16.84 4.91 -24.98
C LEU A 272 17.85 4.26 -24.03
N ARG A 273 19.12 4.14 -24.46
CA ARG A 273 20.21 3.62 -23.64
C ARG A 273 20.39 4.42 -22.36
N LYS A 274 20.37 5.75 -22.46
CA LYS A 274 20.49 6.65 -21.30
C LYS A 274 19.31 6.45 -20.34
N ARG A 275 18.08 6.43 -20.85
CA ARG A 275 16.87 6.24 -20.04
C ARG A 275 16.86 4.89 -19.32
N LEU A 276 17.21 3.81 -20.04
CA LEU A 276 17.27 2.46 -19.46
C LEU A 276 18.39 2.34 -18.42
N ALA A 277 19.58 2.94 -18.68
CA ALA A 277 20.65 2.95 -17.71
C ALA A 277 20.30 3.74 -16.44
N GLU A 278 19.63 4.89 -16.56
CA GLU A 278 19.15 5.67 -15.43
C GLU A 278 18.08 4.89 -14.64
N GLN A 279 17.17 4.21 -15.34
CA GLN A 279 16.15 3.36 -14.70
C GLN A 279 16.80 2.19 -13.96
N LYS A 280 17.69 1.43 -14.62
CA LYS A 280 18.39 0.28 -14.03
C LYS A 280 19.22 0.70 -12.79
N ALA A 281 19.89 1.86 -12.86
CA ALA A 281 20.62 2.40 -11.72
C ALA A 281 19.69 2.77 -10.56
N THR A 282 18.52 3.35 -10.84
CA THR A 282 17.52 3.69 -9.83
C THR A 282 16.92 2.43 -9.20
N ASP A 283 16.60 1.43 -10.00
CA ASP A 283 16.04 0.15 -9.54
C ASP A 283 17.07 -0.60 -8.68
N ALA A 284 18.32 -0.63 -9.11
CA ALA A 284 19.43 -1.19 -8.33
C ALA A 284 19.59 -0.47 -6.98
N GLU A 285 19.55 0.85 -6.98
CA GLU A 285 19.61 1.66 -5.75
C GLU A 285 18.44 1.36 -4.80
N ASN A 286 17.24 1.19 -5.33
CA ASN A 286 16.06 0.87 -4.52
C ASN A 286 16.18 -0.53 -3.89
N VAL A 287 16.63 -1.54 -4.63
CA VAL A 287 16.86 -2.89 -4.11
C VAL A 287 17.93 -2.88 -3.01
N GLU A 288 19.06 -2.18 -3.24
CA GLU A 288 20.12 -2.02 -2.25
C GLU A 288 19.62 -1.34 -0.96
N LYS A 289 18.77 -0.30 -1.09
CA LYS A 289 18.14 0.39 0.03
C LYS A 289 17.20 -0.52 0.80
N GLU A 290 16.36 -1.28 0.11
CA GLU A 290 15.41 -2.21 0.71
C GLU A 290 16.13 -3.32 1.49
N GLU A 291 17.20 -3.87 0.93
CA GLU A 291 18.03 -4.87 1.60
C GLU A 291 18.71 -4.29 2.86
N ALA A 292 19.23 -3.06 2.77
CA ALA A 292 19.84 -2.39 3.92
C ALA A 292 18.82 -2.12 5.04
N ILE A 293 17.60 -1.69 4.69
CA ILE A 293 16.50 -1.49 5.64
C ILE A 293 16.12 -2.81 6.32
N THR A 294 15.95 -3.87 5.54
CA THR A 294 15.56 -5.19 6.04
C THR A 294 16.60 -5.71 7.03
N LYS A 295 17.88 -5.70 6.66
CA LYS A 295 18.96 -6.16 7.54
C LYS A 295 19.11 -5.32 8.81
N ALA A 296 18.96 -3.99 8.73
CA ALA A 296 18.96 -3.12 9.91
C ALA A 296 17.78 -3.43 10.84
N THR A 297 16.61 -3.68 10.26
CA THR A 297 15.38 -4.01 11.00
C THR A 297 15.50 -5.37 11.68
N ASP A 298 16.05 -6.37 11.00
CA ASP A 298 16.25 -7.72 11.56
C ASP A 298 17.21 -7.73 12.75
N ASN A 299 18.26 -6.91 12.67
CA ASN A 299 19.22 -6.74 13.77
C ASN A 299 18.65 -5.98 14.98
N THR A 300 17.47 -5.36 14.84
CA THR A 300 16.86 -4.53 15.90
C THR A 300 15.87 -5.36 16.72
N THR A 301 15.93 -5.21 18.05
CA THR A 301 15.00 -5.85 18.98
C THR A 301 14.04 -4.82 19.57
N ILE A 302 12.75 -5.06 19.36
CA ILE A 302 11.66 -4.17 19.83
C ILE A 302 10.53 -5.07 20.34
N ASP A 303 9.96 -4.68 21.50
CA ASP A 303 8.72 -5.27 22.00
C ASP A 303 7.55 -4.39 21.55
N ILE A 304 6.96 -4.73 20.40
CA ILE A 304 5.97 -3.89 19.72
C ILE A 304 4.60 -4.05 20.40
N PRO A 305 3.99 -2.95 20.91
CA PRO A 305 2.64 -3.00 21.45
C PRO A 305 1.62 -3.40 20.38
N GLU A 306 0.69 -4.29 20.73
CA GLU A 306 -0.39 -4.73 19.83
C GLU A 306 -1.23 -3.57 19.29
N ALA A 307 -1.38 -2.50 20.07
CA ALA A 307 -2.07 -1.29 19.66
C ALA A 307 -1.42 -0.61 18.43
N MET A 308 -0.09 -0.64 18.32
CA MET A 308 0.61 -0.10 17.15
C MET A 308 0.39 -0.97 15.92
N VAL A 309 0.43 -2.29 16.09
CA VAL A 309 0.14 -3.25 15.00
C VAL A 309 -1.30 -3.08 14.52
N ASN A 310 -2.26 -2.93 15.43
CA ASN A 310 -3.67 -2.71 15.07
C ASN A 310 -3.88 -1.38 14.32
N THR A 311 -3.20 -0.32 14.72
CA THR A 311 -3.25 0.97 14.02
C THR A 311 -2.69 0.85 12.60
N GLU A 312 -1.60 0.12 12.42
CA GLU A 312 -1.02 -0.15 11.10
C GLU A 312 -1.95 -1.02 10.25
N LEU A 313 -2.57 -2.05 10.84
CA LEU A 313 -3.58 -2.87 10.17
C LEU A 313 -4.76 -2.03 9.68
N ASP A 314 -5.26 -1.08 10.48
CA ASP A 314 -6.35 -0.17 10.06
C ASP A 314 -5.93 0.65 8.84
N ARG A 315 -4.68 1.12 8.82
CA ARG A 315 -4.10 1.84 7.68
C ARG A 315 -4.00 0.94 6.45
N MET A 316 -3.46 -0.27 6.60
CA MET A 316 -3.30 -1.23 5.49
C MET A 316 -4.64 -1.65 4.89
N VAL A 317 -5.66 -1.89 5.72
CA VAL A 317 -7.03 -2.19 5.25
C VAL A 317 -7.61 -1.01 4.49
N SER A 318 -7.37 0.22 4.96
CA SER A 318 -7.80 1.44 4.27
C SER A 318 -7.09 1.62 2.91
N GLU A 319 -5.79 1.37 2.85
CA GLU A 319 -4.99 1.39 1.61
C GLU A 319 -5.49 0.33 0.62
N PHE A 320 -5.77 -0.87 1.12
CA PHE A 320 -6.34 -1.97 0.33
C PHE A 320 -7.72 -1.59 -0.24
N ALA A 321 -8.61 -1.04 0.61
CA ALA A 321 -9.93 -0.58 0.18
C ALA A 321 -9.85 0.49 -0.93
N GLN A 322 -8.93 1.45 -0.81
CA GLN A 322 -8.71 2.46 -1.85
C GLN A 322 -8.20 1.85 -3.16
N ARG A 323 -7.31 0.86 -3.08
CA ARG A 323 -6.76 0.17 -4.26
C ARG A 323 -7.85 -0.59 -5.04
N ILE A 324 -8.68 -1.37 -4.34
CA ILE A 324 -9.79 -2.10 -5.01
C ILE A 324 -10.86 -1.15 -5.53
N GLN A 325 -11.08 -0.01 -4.85
CA GLN A 325 -12.02 1.02 -5.32
C GLN A 325 -11.57 1.64 -6.66
N GLN A 326 -10.26 1.84 -6.86
CA GLN A 326 -9.72 2.28 -8.16
C GLN A 326 -9.96 1.26 -9.28
N GLN A 327 -10.12 -0.02 -8.93
CA GLN A 327 -10.47 -1.10 -9.85
C GLN A 327 -12.00 -1.28 -10.02
N GLY A 328 -12.79 -0.39 -9.40
CA GLY A 328 -14.25 -0.39 -9.51
C GLY A 328 -14.96 -1.33 -8.54
N LEU A 329 -14.25 -1.87 -7.54
CA LEU A 329 -14.80 -2.75 -6.50
C LEU A 329 -14.80 -2.05 -5.15
N ASP A 330 -15.83 -2.26 -4.34
CA ASP A 330 -15.80 -1.91 -2.92
C ASP A 330 -15.41 -3.11 -2.04
N LEU A 331 -15.01 -2.83 -0.82
CA LEU A 331 -14.55 -3.85 0.13
C LEU A 331 -15.63 -4.90 0.43
N GLN A 332 -16.90 -4.52 0.47
CA GLN A 332 -18.00 -5.41 0.74
C GLN A 332 -18.22 -6.40 -0.43
N THR A 333 -18.17 -5.90 -1.66
CA THR A 333 -18.25 -6.73 -2.87
C THR A 333 -17.05 -7.68 -2.97
N TYR A 334 -15.84 -7.20 -2.63
CA TYR A 334 -14.65 -8.04 -2.56
C TYR A 334 -14.85 -9.22 -1.59
N PHE A 335 -15.35 -8.98 -0.38
CA PHE A 335 -15.60 -10.05 0.60
C PHE A 335 -16.66 -11.04 0.13
N GLN A 336 -17.66 -10.60 -0.62
CA GLN A 336 -18.67 -11.51 -1.19
C GLN A 336 -18.11 -12.42 -2.27
N ILE A 337 -17.20 -11.90 -3.10
CA ILE A 337 -16.58 -12.67 -4.21
C ILE A 337 -15.50 -13.62 -3.68
N SER A 338 -14.64 -13.14 -2.78
CA SER A 338 -13.53 -13.91 -2.22
C SER A 338 -13.95 -14.94 -1.16
N GLY A 339 -15.13 -14.78 -0.57
CA GLY A 339 -15.60 -15.60 0.56
C GLY A 339 -14.83 -15.33 1.86
N GLN A 340 -14.03 -14.28 1.92
CA GLN A 340 -13.30 -13.85 3.12
C GLN A 340 -14.12 -12.82 3.91
N ASP A 341 -13.66 -12.53 5.12
CA ASP A 341 -14.15 -11.41 5.94
C ASP A 341 -12.99 -10.47 6.33
N GLU A 342 -13.33 -9.35 6.94
CA GLU A 342 -12.33 -8.37 7.39
C GLU A 342 -11.35 -8.97 8.41
N THR A 343 -11.79 -9.89 9.26
CA THR A 343 -10.95 -10.52 10.27
C THR A 343 -9.87 -11.38 9.62
N GLN A 344 -10.25 -12.16 8.60
CA GLN A 344 -9.31 -12.99 7.84
C GLN A 344 -8.32 -12.13 7.05
N LEU A 345 -8.78 -11.03 6.44
CA LEU A 345 -7.89 -10.09 5.75
C LEU A 345 -6.87 -9.46 6.72
N ARG A 346 -7.31 -9.04 7.91
CA ARG A 346 -6.43 -8.49 8.95
C ARG A 346 -5.42 -9.52 9.45
N GLU A 347 -5.82 -10.77 9.61
CA GLU A 347 -4.91 -11.84 10.02
C GLU A 347 -3.83 -12.11 8.96
N GLN A 348 -4.19 -12.08 7.68
CA GLN A 348 -3.23 -12.22 6.57
C GLN A 348 -2.23 -11.06 6.50
N MET A 349 -2.64 -9.86 6.90
CA MET A 349 -1.80 -8.66 6.87
C MET A 349 -1.01 -8.45 8.17
N LYS A 350 -1.21 -9.26 9.20
CA LYS A 350 -0.67 -9.01 10.54
C LYS A 350 0.85 -9.02 10.59
N ASP A 351 1.48 -10.01 9.97
CA ASP A 351 2.93 -10.13 9.95
C ASP A 351 3.58 -8.95 9.20
N ASP A 352 2.98 -8.55 8.07
CA ASP A 352 3.42 -7.38 7.30
C ASP A 352 3.24 -6.09 8.09
N ALA A 353 2.13 -5.95 8.84
CA ALA A 353 1.90 -4.80 9.70
C ALA A 353 2.94 -4.70 10.81
N GLU A 354 3.24 -5.81 11.48
CA GLU A 354 4.27 -5.89 12.51
C GLU A 354 5.65 -5.52 11.95
N GLN A 355 5.99 -6.05 10.78
CA GLN A 355 7.25 -5.72 10.11
C GLN A 355 7.32 -4.25 9.70
N ARG A 356 6.25 -3.65 9.19
CA ARG A 356 6.20 -2.22 8.86
C ARG A 356 6.38 -1.34 10.10
N VAL A 357 5.70 -1.67 11.20
CA VAL A 357 5.87 -0.95 12.48
C VAL A 357 7.31 -1.08 12.98
N LYS A 358 7.88 -2.30 12.95
CA LYS A 358 9.27 -2.55 13.35
C LYS A 358 10.25 -1.73 12.53
N THR A 359 10.08 -1.72 11.21
CA THR A 359 10.91 -0.93 10.29
C THR A 359 10.85 0.56 10.59
N ASN A 360 9.64 1.11 10.74
CA ASN A 360 9.47 2.54 11.03
C ASN A 360 10.11 2.95 12.37
N LEU A 361 9.93 2.13 13.42
CA LEU A 361 10.56 2.37 14.72
C LEU A 361 12.09 2.27 14.65
N THR A 362 12.62 1.30 13.89
CA THR A 362 14.06 1.14 13.69
C THR A 362 14.65 2.36 12.99
N LEU A 363 14.06 2.81 11.89
CA LEU A 363 14.53 3.98 11.14
C LEU A 363 14.44 5.26 11.98
N THR A 364 13.37 5.42 12.75
CA THR A 364 13.20 6.57 13.67
C THR A 364 14.28 6.55 14.74
N ALA A 365 14.56 5.40 15.35
CA ALA A 365 15.60 5.27 16.37
C ALA A 365 17.02 5.53 15.81
N ILE A 366 17.29 5.07 14.58
CA ILE A 366 18.56 5.39 13.89
C ILE A 366 18.68 6.90 13.65
N ALA A 367 17.59 7.55 13.20
CA ALA A 367 17.56 9.00 12.99
C ALA A 367 17.87 9.77 14.28
N GLU A 368 17.38 9.31 15.44
CA GLU A 368 17.66 9.89 16.75
C GLU A 368 19.10 9.63 17.18
N ALA A 369 19.61 8.41 17.03
CA ALA A 369 20.98 8.04 17.38
C ALA A 369 22.02 8.81 16.57
N GLU A 370 21.78 9.00 15.28
CA GLU A 370 22.67 9.74 14.36
C GLU A 370 22.38 11.25 14.34
N LYS A 371 21.36 11.73 15.07
CA LYS A 371 20.91 13.14 15.11
C LYS A 371 20.61 13.70 13.71
N ILE A 372 19.96 12.88 12.88
CA ILE A 372 19.57 13.27 11.53
C ILE A 372 18.34 14.17 11.62
N GLU A 373 18.47 15.37 11.08
CA GLU A 373 17.38 16.33 10.95
C GLU A 373 17.16 16.71 9.49
N ALA A 374 15.91 17.00 9.15
CA ALA A 374 15.58 17.60 7.87
C ALA A 374 15.70 19.12 7.99
N THR A 375 16.51 19.73 7.12
CA THR A 375 16.63 21.19 7.04
C THR A 375 15.51 21.78 6.17
N ASP A 376 15.25 23.07 6.26
CA ASP A 376 14.29 23.75 5.39
C ASP A 376 14.65 23.60 3.92
N GLU A 377 15.96 23.58 3.59
CA GLU A 377 16.45 23.36 2.22
C GLU A 377 16.11 21.96 1.69
N ASP A 378 16.17 20.94 2.54
CA ASP A 378 15.80 19.56 2.16
C ASP A 378 14.29 19.45 1.91
N ILE A 379 13.50 20.11 2.75
CA ILE A 379 12.03 20.17 2.59
C ILE A 379 11.67 20.88 1.28
N ASP A 380 12.32 22.00 0.98
CA ASP A 380 12.06 22.74 -0.27
C ASP A 380 12.44 21.92 -1.51
N LYS A 381 13.55 21.16 -1.48
CA LYS A 381 13.93 20.23 -2.56
C LYS A 381 12.90 19.11 -2.77
N GLU A 382 12.40 18.53 -1.69
CA GLU A 382 11.38 17.46 -1.81
C GLU A 382 10.06 18.02 -2.34
N LEU A 383 9.66 19.21 -1.90
CA LEU A 383 8.49 19.90 -2.44
C LEU A 383 8.65 20.23 -3.93
N GLU A 384 9.84 20.64 -4.39
CA GLU A 384 10.11 20.86 -5.81
C GLU A 384 10.04 19.55 -6.62
N LYS A 385 10.53 18.45 -6.07
CA LYS A 385 10.45 17.11 -6.68
C LYS A 385 8.99 16.67 -6.82
N MET A 386 8.19 16.78 -5.74
CA MET A 386 6.76 16.51 -5.76
C MET A 386 6.02 17.40 -6.77
N SER A 387 6.36 18.69 -6.83
CA SER A 387 5.77 19.64 -7.79
C SER A 387 5.97 19.21 -9.23
N LYS A 388 7.18 18.74 -9.59
CA LYS A 388 7.50 18.23 -10.92
C LYS A 388 6.77 16.91 -11.21
N GLN A 389 6.72 16.01 -10.23
CA GLN A 389 6.11 14.68 -10.38
C GLN A 389 4.59 14.77 -10.59
N PHE A 390 3.91 15.61 -9.82
CA PHE A 390 2.45 15.73 -9.85
C PHE A 390 1.96 16.89 -10.71
N ASN A 391 2.86 17.69 -11.26
CA ASN A 391 2.55 18.91 -12.05
C ASN A 391 1.63 19.88 -11.27
N ILE A 392 1.90 20.05 -9.97
CA ILE A 392 1.18 20.92 -9.03
C ILE A 392 2.17 21.94 -8.46
N SER A 393 1.75 23.18 -8.22
CA SER A 393 2.66 24.18 -7.65
C SER A 393 3.07 23.84 -6.21
N VAL A 394 4.31 24.20 -5.82
CA VAL A 394 4.80 24.02 -4.44
C VAL A 394 3.88 24.70 -3.42
N GLU A 395 3.29 25.84 -3.78
CA GLU A 395 2.37 26.58 -2.92
C GLU A 395 1.06 25.80 -2.68
N ASP A 396 0.51 25.17 -3.71
CA ASP A 396 -0.69 24.33 -3.59
C ASP A 396 -0.43 23.08 -2.76
N ILE A 397 0.76 22.47 -2.91
CA ILE A 397 1.18 21.32 -2.07
C ILE A 397 1.24 21.75 -0.59
N LYS A 398 1.91 22.87 -0.28
CA LYS A 398 2.00 23.43 1.08
C LYS A 398 0.61 23.74 1.67
N ASN A 399 -0.29 24.30 0.87
CA ASN A 399 -1.66 24.61 1.29
C ASN A 399 -2.50 23.35 1.56
N THR A 400 -2.33 22.32 0.75
CA THR A 400 -3.06 21.04 0.91
C THR A 400 -2.61 20.27 2.15
N LEU A 401 -1.32 20.29 2.46
CA LEU A 401 -0.76 19.57 3.60
C LEU A 401 -1.01 20.30 4.94
N GLY A 402 -1.22 21.60 4.93
CA GLY A 402 -1.48 22.42 6.12
C GLY A 402 -0.25 22.63 7.01
N ASN A 403 0.60 21.62 7.19
CA ASN A 403 1.93 21.74 7.83
C ASN A 403 2.97 20.91 7.07
N THR A 404 4.24 21.16 7.31
CA THR A 404 5.37 20.48 6.67
C THR A 404 5.97 19.36 7.52
N ASP A 405 5.38 19.03 8.69
CA ASP A 405 5.95 18.05 9.61
C ASP A 405 5.99 16.64 9.02
N ILE A 406 5.00 16.28 8.22
CA ILE A 406 4.95 15.00 7.50
C ILE A 406 6.15 14.92 6.56
N ILE A 407 6.33 15.92 5.69
CA ILE A 407 7.46 15.97 4.74
C ILE A 407 8.79 15.97 5.48
N LYS A 408 8.87 16.72 6.59
CA LYS A 408 10.07 16.77 7.42
C LYS A 408 10.45 15.39 7.95
N ASN A 409 9.47 14.60 8.38
CA ASN A 409 9.69 13.24 8.84
C ASN A 409 10.09 12.32 7.68
N ASP A 410 9.40 12.40 6.54
CA ASP A 410 9.71 11.60 5.36
C ASP A 410 11.15 11.87 4.87
N VAL A 411 11.54 13.13 4.76
CA VAL A 411 12.92 13.52 4.39
C VAL A 411 13.94 13.01 5.41
N ARG A 412 13.60 13.06 6.70
CA ARG A 412 14.45 12.53 7.77
C ARG A 412 14.68 11.03 7.62
N ILE A 413 13.60 10.28 7.38
CA ILE A 413 13.67 8.81 7.15
C ILE A 413 14.44 8.50 5.86
N GLN A 414 14.22 9.25 4.77
CA GLN A 414 14.96 9.07 3.53
C GLN A 414 16.47 9.23 3.74
N LYS A 415 16.89 10.24 4.51
CA LYS A 415 18.31 10.42 4.85
C LYS A 415 18.89 9.26 5.66
N VAL A 416 18.08 8.63 6.53
CA VAL A 416 18.50 7.41 7.25
C VAL A 416 18.70 6.26 6.27
N ILE A 417 17.80 6.09 5.34
CA ILE A 417 17.90 5.04 4.32
C ILE A 417 19.16 5.23 3.46
N ASP A 418 19.42 6.45 3.03
CA ASP A 418 20.64 6.78 2.29
C ASP A 418 21.90 6.51 3.15
N LEU A 419 21.88 6.87 4.43
CA LEU A 419 22.97 6.58 5.36
C LEU A 419 23.20 5.07 5.52
N LEU A 420 22.15 4.25 5.62
CA LEU A 420 22.27 2.80 5.73
C LEU A 420 22.99 2.22 4.50
N ARG A 421 22.53 2.59 3.30
CA ARG A 421 23.13 2.17 2.04
C ARG A 421 24.58 2.63 1.90
N ASP A 422 24.86 3.91 2.16
CA ASP A 422 26.20 4.50 2.00
C ASP A 422 27.24 3.90 2.97
N ASN A 423 26.79 3.40 4.14
CA ASN A 423 27.65 2.71 5.10
C ASN A 423 27.65 1.19 4.94
N ALA A 424 26.94 0.64 3.94
CA ALA A 424 26.91 -0.78 3.69
C ALA A 424 28.22 -1.29 3.04
N LYS A 425 28.47 -2.56 3.18
CA LYS A 425 29.53 -3.29 2.49
C LYS A 425 28.91 -4.06 1.35
N PHE A 426 29.23 -3.64 0.13
CA PHE A 426 28.76 -4.33 -1.07
C PHE A 426 29.51 -5.65 -1.26
N VAL A 427 28.78 -6.74 -1.35
CA VAL A 427 29.27 -8.07 -1.68
C VAL A 427 28.78 -8.46 -3.06
N GLU A 428 29.60 -9.21 -3.83
CA GLU A 428 29.14 -9.73 -5.11
C GLU A 428 28.03 -10.78 -4.84
N GLY A 429 26.87 -10.61 -5.49
CA GLY A 429 25.77 -11.54 -5.38
C GLY A 429 26.18 -12.94 -5.82
N THR A 430 25.82 -13.96 -5.07
CA THR A 430 25.90 -15.35 -5.52
C THR A 430 24.85 -15.51 -6.62
N LYS A 431 25.29 -15.64 -7.89
CA LYS A 431 24.38 -16.10 -8.94
C LYS A 431 23.85 -17.48 -8.51
N GLU A 432 22.58 -17.55 -8.11
CA GLU A 432 21.89 -18.83 -8.05
C GLU A 432 21.75 -19.27 -9.53
N ASP A 433 22.38 -20.44 -9.83
CA ASP A 433 22.26 -21.14 -11.12
C ASP A 433 20.85 -21.70 -11.33
#